data_0cda5aa166cce4695d4ede59808c8162
#
_entry.id   0cda5aa166cce4695d4ede59808c8162
#
_cell.length_a   1.000
_cell.length_b   1.000
_cell.length_c   1.000
_cell.angle_alpha   90.00
_cell.angle_beta   90.00
_cell.angle_gamma   90.00
#
_symmetry.space_group_name_H-M   'P 1'
#
loop_
_entity.id
_entity.type
_entity.pdbx_description
1 polymer ?
#
loop_
_entity_poly.entity_id
_entity_poly.type
_entity_poly.pdbx_seq_one_letter_code
_entity_poly.pdbx_strand_id
1 'polypeptide(L)'
;RDLRMSRGLGDVYKRQMLLYDNTKQEAYMKPHIHTITELAIFTAIAFIFSYIESLFPLPIPFPGIKLGLANLVIVLVLYKNGFCQALTVSIVRGLLNAFTFGSLFGFLYSLAGSVLSLIIMNLLKNKTHLHISAFGVSVAGGITHNIGQFAVAAWLVGPSGILPYFPFLYFSGLIAGGLIGAFVLLCRQRIPLFSSTN
;
A
#
# COMPACT_ATOMS: atom_id res chain seq x y z
N ARG A 1 -59.23 10.03 28.64
CA ARG A 1 -58.10 9.34 29.37
C ARG A 1 -57.23 8.54 28.43
N ASP A 2 -57.75 8.00 27.31
CA ASP A 2 -57.03 7.12 26.37
C ASP A 2 -56.11 7.87 25.38
N LEU A 3 -56.38 9.11 25.04
CA LEU A 3 -55.56 9.92 24.11
C LEU A 3 -54.18 10.31 24.66
N ARG A 4 -54.00 10.36 26.01
CA ARG A 4 -52.70 10.60 26.63
C ARG A 4 -51.81 9.37 26.63
N MET A 5 -52.39 8.17 26.76
CA MET A 5 -51.68 6.89 26.70
C MET A 5 -51.15 6.59 25.31
N SER A 6 -51.91 6.89 24.28
CA SER A 6 -51.51 6.64 22.88
C SER A 6 -50.36 7.56 22.42
N ARG A 7 -50.29 8.80 22.91
CA ARG A 7 -49.17 9.70 22.64
C ARG A 7 -47.87 9.25 23.31
N GLY A 8 -47.93 8.73 24.56
CA GLY A 8 -46.76 8.23 25.25
C GLY A 8 -46.17 6.95 24.62
N LEU A 9 -47.00 6.04 24.11
CA LEU A 9 -46.54 4.89 23.37
C LEU A 9 -45.86 5.27 22.06
N GLY A 10 -46.40 6.22 21.30
CA GLY A 10 -45.79 6.69 20.06
C GLY A 10 -44.40 7.30 20.26
N ASP A 11 -44.19 8.03 21.35
CA ASP A 11 -42.90 8.64 21.68
C ASP A 11 -41.87 7.58 22.13
N VAL A 12 -42.30 6.54 22.85
CA VAL A 12 -41.44 5.41 23.24
C VAL A 12 -41.01 4.63 22.00
N TYR A 13 -41.92 4.31 21.08
CA TYR A 13 -41.57 3.63 19.83
C TYR A 13 -40.62 4.45 18.96
N LYS A 14 -40.85 5.78 18.83
CA LYS A 14 -39.93 6.67 18.11
C LYS A 14 -38.53 6.68 18.74
N ARG A 15 -38.43 6.77 20.06
CA ARG A 15 -37.12 6.71 20.73
C ARG A 15 -36.43 5.37 20.56
N GLN A 16 -37.15 4.25 20.63
CA GLN A 16 -36.57 2.93 20.40
C GLN A 16 -36.09 2.77 18.96
N MET A 17 -36.84 3.29 18.00
CA MET A 17 -36.45 3.24 16.58
C MET A 17 -35.22 4.09 16.29
N LEU A 18 -35.10 5.29 16.87
CA LEU A 18 -33.93 6.15 16.77
C LEU A 18 -32.70 5.54 17.45
N LEU A 19 -32.88 4.89 18.60
CA LEU A 19 -31.77 4.18 19.29
C LEU A 19 -31.31 2.96 18.49
N TYR A 20 -32.23 2.22 17.87
CA TYR A 20 -31.91 1.08 17.03
C TYR A 20 -31.18 1.50 15.75
N ASP A 21 -31.58 2.60 15.13
CA ASP A 21 -30.94 3.13 13.93
C ASP A 21 -29.54 3.69 14.24
N ASN A 22 -29.37 4.40 15.36
CA ASN A 22 -28.07 4.85 15.83
C ASN A 22 -27.11 3.69 16.17
N THR A 23 -27.60 2.63 16.83
CA THR A 23 -26.76 1.45 17.13
C THR A 23 -26.36 0.71 15.86
N LYS A 24 -27.22 0.61 14.86
CA LYS A 24 -26.87 0.07 13.55
C LYS A 24 -25.86 0.94 12.82
N GLN A 25 -26.04 2.25 12.82
CA GLN A 25 -25.07 3.18 12.21
C GLN A 25 -23.71 3.12 12.91
N GLU A 26 -23.66 3.07 14.24
CA GLU A 26 -22.40 2.91 14.96
C GLU A 26 -21.73 1.55 14.68
N ALA A 27 -22.49 0.48 14.61
CA ALA A 27 -21.96 -0.84 14.27
C ALA A 27 -21.41 -0.91 12.83
N TYR A 28 -22.00 -0.16 11.92
CA TYR A 28 -21.53 -0.05 10.53
C TYR A 28 -20.31 0.86 10.39
N MET A 29 -20.24 1.95 11.15
CA MET A 29 -19.15 2.93 11.08
C MET A 29 -17.87 2.48 11.79
N LYS A 30 -17.97 1.74 12.90
CA LYS A 30 -16.81 1.29 13.69
C LYS A 30 -15.75 0.55 12.86
N PRO A 31 -16.07 -0.48 12.05
CA PRO A 31 -15.06 -1.17 11.25
C PRO A 31 -14.44 -0.29 10.16
N HIS A 32 -15.22 0.62 9.56
CA HIS A 32 -14.71 1.53 8.54
C HIS A 32 -13.75 2.57 9.12
N ILE A 33 -14.07 3.15 10.27
CA ILE A 33 -13.20 4.13 10.95
C ILE A 33 -11.88 3.46 11.33
N HIS A 34 -11.91 2.25 11.88
CA HIS A 34 -10.71 1.52 12.23
C HIS A 34 -9.80 1.28 11.01
N THR A 35 -10.38 0.85 9.90
CA THR A 35 -9.63 0.62 8.66
C THR A 35 -9.02 1.92 8.12
N ILE A 36 -9.77 3.02 8.10
CA ILE A 36 -9.28 4.32 7.64
C ILE A 36 -8.13 4.80 8.53
N THR A 37 -8.27 4.71 9.84
CA THR A 37 -7.22 5.10 10.79
C THR A 37 -5.95 4.27 10.59
N GLU A 38 -6.10 2.97 10.41
CA GLU A 38 -4.99 2.07 10.15
C GLU A 38 -4.26 2.41 8.84
N LEU A 39 -5.00 2.64 7.75
CA LEU A 39 -4.42 3.05 6.47
C LEU A 39 -3.74 4.42 6.55
N ALA A 40 -4.27 5.35 7.35
CA ALA A 40 -3.64 6.64 7.59
C ALA A 40 -2.29 6.48 8.30
N ILE A 41 -2.20 5.60 9.30
CA ILE A 41 -0.95 5.29 10.01
C ILE A 41 0.06 4.66 9.05
N PHE A 42 -0.34 3.66 8.26
CA PHE A 42 0.56 3.05 7.27
C PHE A 42 1.03 4.06 6.22
N THR A 43 0.14 4.94 5.78
CA THR A 43 0.51 6.02 4.83
C THR A 43 1.52 6.97 5.44
N ALA A 44 1.34 7.37 6.70
CA ALA A 44 2.29 8.23 7.40
C ALA A 44 3.67 7.56 7.55
N ILE A 45 3.72 6.30 7.95
CA ILE A 45 4.97 5.53 8.06
C ILE A 45 5.66 5.42 6.69
N ALA A 46 4.90 5.08 5.65
CA ALA A 46 5.43 4.97 4.28
C ALA A 46 5.94 6.31 3.75
N PHE A 47 5.28 7.41 4.10
CA PHE A 47 5.72 8.76 3.76
C PHE A 47 7.01 9.15 4.49
N ILE A 48 7.10 8.88 5.79
CA ILE A 48 8.32 9.11 6.59
C ILE A 48 9.50 8.31 6.01
N PHE A 49 9.29 7.05 5.65
CA PHE A 49 10.34 6.25 5.02
C PHE A 49 10.77 6.79 3.66
N SER A 50 9.82 7.30 2.86
CA SER A 50 10.16 7.98 1.60
C SER A 50 10.97 9.26 1.82
N TYR A 51 10.65 10.01 2.88
CA TYR A 51 11.38 11.21 3.25
C TYR A 51 12.81 10.87 3.70
N ILE A 52 12.96 9.86 4.56
CA ILE A 52 14.29 9.38 4.99
C ILE A 52 15.13 8.95 3.77
N GLU A 53 14.54 8.21 2.82
CA GLU A 53 15.23 7.82 1.58
C GLU A 53 15.65 9.04 0.74
N SER A 54 14.89 10.12 0.78
CA SER A 54 15.22 11.34 0.05
C SER A 54 16.37 12.13 0.68
N LEU A 55 16.56 12.02 1.99
CA LEU A 55 17.67 12.66 2.73
C LEU A 55 19.01 11.94 2.52
N PHE A 56 18.97 10.64 2.26
CA PHE A 56 20.17 9.81 2.06
C PHE A 56 20.17 9.23 0.65
N PRO A 57 20.39 10.06 -0.39
CA PRO A 57 20.49 9.54 -1.75
C PRO A 57 21.68 8.57 -1.81
N LEU A 58 21.44 7.36 -2.30
CA LEU A 58 22.53 6.41 -2.52
C LEU A 58 23.54 7.04 -3.48
N PRO A 59 24.84 6.94 -3.21
CA PRO A 59 25.89 7.48 -4.09
C PRO A 59 26.06 6.61 -5.35
N ILE A 60 24.96 6.29 -6.00
CA ILE A 60 24.90 5.50 -7.23
C ILE A 60 24.61 6.49 -8.36
N PRO A 61 25.42 6.50 -9.43
CA PRO A 61 25.28 7.49 -10.53
C PRO A 61 23.98 7.31 -11.34
N PHE A 62 23.06 6.49 -10.86
CA PHE A 62 21.85 6.11 -11.56
C PHE A 62 20.62 6.65 -10.85
N PRO A 63 19.88 7.61 -11.45
CA PRO A 63 18.64 8.13 -10.89
C PRO A 63 17.57 7.03 -10.81
N GLY A 64 16.82 7.03 -9.72
CA GLY A 64 15.69 6.10 -9.54
C GLY A 64 15.99 4.87 -8.68
N ILE A 65 17.25 4.55 -8.39
CA ILE A 65 17.60 3.46 -7.48
C ILE A 65 17.39 3.94 -6.05
N LYS A 66 16.43 3.31 -5.35
CA LYS A 66 16.09 3.54 -3.94
C LYS A 66 16.10 2.20 -3.20
N LEU A 67 16.32 2.24 -1.89
CA LEU A 67 16.27 1.05 -1.03
C LEU A 67 14.86 0.43 -0.99
N GLY A 68 13.83 1.25 -1.21
CA GLY A 68 12.45 0.80 -1.23
C GLY A 68 11.84 0.65 0.16
N LEU A 69 12.33 1.36 1.18
CA LEU A 69 11.80 1.31 2.54
C LEU A 69 10.30 1.57 2.58
N ALA A 70 9.82 2.53 1.80
CA ALA A 70 8.40 2.81 1.68
C ALA A 70 7.62 1.64 1.06
N ASN A 71 8.20 0.91 0.11
CA ASN A 71 7.57 -0.25 -0.51
C ASN A 71 7.42 -1.42 0.48
N LEU A 72 8.28 -1.51 1.49
CA LEU A 72 8.12 -2.46 2.58
C LEU A 72 6.75 -2.31 3.27
N VAL A 73 6.36 -1.07 3.59
CA VAL A 73 5.04 -0.80 4.19
C VAL A 73 3.91 -1.21 3.26
N ILE A 74 4.06 -0.94 1.96
CA ILE A 74 3.06 -1.32 0.94
C ILE A 74 2.88 -2.85 0.89
N VAL A 75 3.98 -3.61 0.95
CA VAL A 75 3.92 -5.09 0.97
C VAL A 75 3.23 -5.58 2.25
N LEU A 76 3.53 -4.99 3.42
CA LEU A 76 2.86 -5.35 4.67
C LEU A 76 1.34 -5.09 4.60
N VAL A 77 0.93 -3.94 4.06
CA VAL A 77 -0.50 -3.62 3.84
C VAL A 77 -1.14 -4.59 2.86
N LEU A 78 -0.43 -4.97 1.78
CA LEU A 78 -0.93 -5.96 0.83
C LEU A 78 -1.22 -7.32 1.50
N TYR A 79 -0.36 -7.75 2.43
CA TYR A 79 -0.56 -9.00 3.16
C TYR A 79 -1.65 -8.89 4.22
N LYS A 80 -1.77 -7.76 4.91
CA LYS A 80 -2.72 -7.57 6.00
C LYS A 80 -4.12 -7.17 5.52
N ASN A 81 -4.21 -6.15 4.67
CA ASN A 81 -5.46 -5.49 4.30
C ASN A 81 -5.91 -5.80 2.87
N GLY A 82 -5.00 -6.30 2.02
CA GLY A 82 -5.30 -6.66 0.64
C GLY A 82 -4.93 -5.59 -0.40
N PHE A 83 -5.26 -5.90 -1.67
CA PHE A 83 -4.81 -5.15 -2.83
C PHE A 83 -5.31 -3.69 -2.86
N CYS A 84 -6.62 -3.47 -2.67
CA CYS A 84 -7.21 -2.14 -2.76
C CYS A 84 -6.61 -1.17 -1.73
N GLN A 85 -6.45 -1.64 -0.50
CA GLN A 85 -5.86 -0.87 0.59
C GLN A 85 -4.38 -0.55 0.34
N ALA A 86 -3.60 -1.52 -0.12
CA ALA A 86 -2.21 -1.31 -0.49
C ALA A 86 -2.06 -0.30 -1.63
N LEU A 87 -2.96 -0.37 -2.63
CA LEU A 87 -3.00 0.58 -3.73
C LEU A 87 -3.35 1.99 -3.24
N THR A 88 -4.34 2.13 -2.36
CA THR A 88 -4.72 3.42 -1.76
C THR A 88 -3.54 4.05 -1.01
N VAL A 89 -2.88 3.29 -0.13
CA VAL A 89 -1.70 3.77 0.61
C VAL A 89 -0.59 4.19 -0.37
N SER A 90 -0.35 3.41 -1.43
CA SER A 90 0.68 3.72 -2.42
C SER A 90 0.38 5.02 -3.18
N ILE A 91 -0.87 5.24 -3.59
CA ILE A 91 -1.29 6.46 -4.30
C ILE A 91 -1.18 7.67 -3.39
N VAL A 92 -1.76 7.61 -2.19
CA VAL A 92 -1.78 8.75 -1.25
C VAL A 92 -0.35 9.12 -0.84
N ARG A 93 0.48 8.13 -0.50
CA ARG A 93 1.90 8.37 -0.23
C ARG A 93 2.62 9.02 -1.41
N GLY A 94 2.38 8.52 -2.63
CA GLY A 94 2.99 9.05 -3.85
C GLY A 94 2.62 10.51 -4.10
N LEU A 95 1.34 10.86 -3.90
CA LEU A 95 0.86 12.25 -3.98
C LEU A 95 1.53 13.14 -2.93
N LEU A 96 1.56 12.70 -1.68
CA LEU A 96 2.23 13.43 -0.60
C LEU A 96 3.71 13.68 -0.94
N ASN A 97 4.43 12.68 -1.45
CA ASN A 97 5.81 12.84 -1.88
C ASN A 97 5.96 13.87 -3.01
N ALA A 98 5.06 13.83 -4.01
CA ALA A 98 5.11 14.75 -5.14
C ALA A 98 4.94 16.21 -4.72
N PHE A 99 4.04 16.46 -3.76
CA PHE A 99 3.77 17.82 -3.27
C PHE A 99 4.80 18.35 -2.27
N THR A 100 5.51 17.47 -1.55
CA THR A 100 6.43 17.90 -0.48
C THR A 100 7.87 18.05 -0.94
N PHE A 101 8.42 17.07 -1.61
CA PHE A 101 9.85 17.04 -2.01
C PHE A 101 10.10 16.38 -3.37
N GLY A 102 9.05 15.99 -4.08
CA GLY A 102 9.15 15.33 -5.38
C GLY A 102 8.74 16.22 -6.54
N SER A 103 8.30 15.55 -7.60
CA SER A 103 7.75 16.19 -8.80
C SER A 103 6.58 15.36 -9.32
N LEU A 104 5.73 15.97 -10.15
CA LEU A 104 4.63 15.27 -10.80
C LEU A 104 5.11 14.12 -11.69
N PHE A 105 6.24 14.32 -12.39
CA PHE A 105 6.87 13.25 -13.17
C PHE A 105 7.36 12.11 -12.28
N GLY A 106 7.99 12.42 -11.15
CA GLY A 106 8.40 11.44 -10.15
C GLY A 106 7.23 10.65 -9.59
N PHE A 107 6.07 11.30 -9.42
CA PHE A 107 4.83 10.62 -9.02
C PHE A 107 4.35 9.63 -10.08
N LEU A 108 4.21 10.05 -11.34
CA LEU A 108 3.77 9.17 -12.44
C LEU A 108 4.70 7.97 -12.61
N TYR A 109 5.99 8.20 -12.56
CA TYR A 109 7.04 7.19 -12.60
C TYR A 109 6.90 6.17 -11.45
N SER A 110 6.75 6.66 -10.23
CA SER A 110 6.56 5.82 -9.03
C SER A 110 5.21 5.10 -9.04
N LEU A 111 4.15 5.75 -9.53
CA LEU A 111 2.82 5.17 -9.62
C LEU A 111 2.77 3.98 -10.57
N ALA A 112 3.34 4.11 -11.77
CA ALA A 112 3.40 3.03 -12.75
C ALA A 112 4.13 1.80 -12.18
N GLY A 113 5.28 2.02 -11.53
CA GLY A 113 6.02 0.96 -10.83
C GLY A 113 5.18 0.30 -9.73
N SER A 114 4.53 1.11 -8.88
CA SER A 114 3.73 0.61 -7.77
C SER A 114 2.51 -0.19 -8.22
N VAL A 115 1.78 0.30 -9.24
CA VAL A 115 0.60 -0.40 -9.77
C VAL A 115 1.00 -1.75 -10.36
N LEU A 116 2.01 -1.77 -11.23
CA LEU A 116 2.48 -3.01 -11.85
C LEU A 116 2.99 -4.01 -10.79
N SER A 117 3.78 -3.54 -9.84
CA SER A 117 4.28 -4.34 -8.73
C SER A 117 3.14 -4.94 -7.90
N LEU A 118 2.16 -4.13 -7.49
CA LEU A 118 1.03 -4.59 -6.69
C LEU A 118 0.17 -5.62 -7.42
N ILE A 119 -0.06 -5.44 -8.72
CA ILE A 119 -0.80 -6.42 -9.54
C ILE A 119 -0.07 -7.76 -9.52
N ILE A 120 1.22 -7.78 -9.82
CA ILE A 120 2.01 -9.01 -9.88
C ILE A 120 2.11 -9.66 -8.49
N MET A 121 2.38 -8.89 -7.44
CA MET A 121 2.43 -9.41 -6.06
C MET A 121 1.09 -10.00 -5.63
N ASN A 122 -0.02 -9.35 -5.95
CA ASN A 122 -1.35 -9.86 -5.61
C ASN A 122 -1.70 -11.14 -6.38
N LEU A 123 -1.34 -11.23 -7.65
CA LEU A 123 -1.52 -12.43 -8.45
C LEU A 123 -0.71 -13.61 -7.89
N LEU A 124 0.56 -13.37 -7.53
CA LEU A 124 1.44 -14.40 -6.98
C LEU A 124 1.03 -14.83 -5.57
N LYS A 125 0.64 -13.86 -4.71
CA LYS A 125 0.13 -14.14 -3.36
C LYS A 125 -1.09 -15.04 -3.38
N ASN A 126 -2.00 -14.84 -4.33
CA ASN A 126 -3.26 -15.57 -4.40
C ASN A 126 -3.15 -16.94 -5.11
N LYS A 127 -2.02 -17.24 -5.75
CA LYS A 127 -1.76 -18.53 -6.38
C LYS A 127 -1.21 -19.54 -5.38
N THR A 128 -2.08 -20.13 -4.57
CA THR A 128 -1.73 -21.13 -3.56
C THR A 128 -1.02 -22.37 -4.12
N HIS A 129 -1.29 -22.72 -5.37
CA HIS A 129 -0.64 -23.87 -6.05
C HIS A 129 0.87 -23.71 -6.27
N LEU A 130 1.38 -22.47 -6.29
CA LEU A 130 2.79 -22.22 -6.56
C LEU A 130 3.67 -22.19 -5.30
N HIS A 131 3.09 -22.28 -4.10
CA HIS A 131 3.80 -22.21 -2.81
C HIS A 131 4.88 -21.12 -2.72
N ILE A 132 4.61 -19.96 -3.38
CA ILE A 132 5.57 -18.84 -3.42
C ILE A 132 5.59 -18.18 -2.04
N SER A 133 6.76 -18.15 -1.44
CA SER A 133 6.96 -17.47 -0.15
C SER A 133 6.76 -15.95 -0.27
N ALA A 134 6.50 -15.28 0.85
CA ALA A 134 6.44 -13.82 0.89
C ALA A 134 7.74 -13.15 0.39
N PHE A 135 8.87 -13.84 0.54
CA PHE A 135 10.15 -13.42 -0.04
C PHE A 135 10.08 -13.39 -1.57
N GLY A 136 9.64 -14.49 -2.21
CA GLY A 136 9.54 -14.58 -3.66
C GLY A 136 8.54 -13.56 -4.24
N VAL A 137 7.41 -13.35 -3.56
CA VAL A 137 6.42 -12.31 -3.92
C VAL A 137 7.05 -10.92 -3.89
N SER A 138 7.82 -10.60 -2.84
CA SER A 138 8.48 -9.30 -2.70
C SER A 138 9.59 -9.09 -3.74
N VAL A 139 10.35 -10.12 -4.06
CA VAL A 139 11.38 -10.08 -5.13
C VAL A 139 10.71 -9.79 -6.48
N ALA A 140 9.67 -10.53 -6.82
CA ALA A 140 8.90 -10.27 -8.05
C ALA A 140 8.32 -8.85 -8.05
N GLY A 141 7.83 -8.36 -6.91
CA GLY A 141 7.36 -7.01 -6.72
C GLY A 141 8.45 -5.95 -6.99
N GLY A 142 9.65 -6.13 -6.46
CA GLY A 142 10.77 -5.22 -6.67
C GLY A 142 11.19 -5.13 -8.13
N ILE A 143 11.33 -6.29 -8.80
CA ILE A 143 11.66 -6.34 -10.23
C ILE A 143 10.57 -5.65 -11.07
N THR A 144 9.30 -6.00 -10.87
CA THR A 144 8.19 -5.46 -11.65
C THR A 144 7.95 -3.98 -11.36
N HIS A 145 8.25 -3.50 -10.15
CA HIS A 145 8.26 -2.08 -9.83
C HIS A 145 9.23 -1.32 -10.74
N ASN A 146 10.47 -1.77 -10.84
CA ASN A 146 11.47 -1.14 -11.68
C ASN A 146 11.15 -1.29 -13.18
N ILE A 147 10.54 -2.38 -13.61
CA ILE A 147 10.05 -2.53 -14.98
C ILE A 147 8.96 -1.49 -15.29
N GLY A 148 8.01 -1.27 -14.39
CA GLY A 148 6.98 -0.24 -14.55
C GLY A 148 7.57 1.16 -14.63
N GLN A 149 8.58 1.46 -13.81
CA GLN A 149 9.33 2.70 -13.87
C GLN A 149 10.09 2.85 -15.20
N PHE A 150 10.78 1.81 -15.62
CA PHE A 150 11.48 1.77 -16.90
C PHE A 150 10.55 2.04 -18.08
N ALA A 151 9.35 1.46 -18.09
CA ALA A 151 8.37 1.65 -19.15
C ALA A 151 7.97 3.13 -19.30
N VAL A 152 7.72 3.83 -18.19
CA VAL A 152 7.42 5.29 -18.22
C VAL A 152 8.63 6.09 -18.68
N ALA A 153 9.82 5.77 -18.19
CA ALA A 153 11.03 6.46 -18.60
C ALA A 153 11.33 6.25 -20.10
N ALA A 154 11.17 5.04 -20.62
CA ALA A 154 11.35 4.72 -22.02
C ALA A 154 10.33 5.43 -22.92
N TRP A 155 9.10 5.63 -22.42
CA TRP A 155 8.09 6.41 -23.12
C TRP A 155 8.43 7.90 -23.20
N LEU A 156 9.05 8.44 -22.14
CA LEU A 156 9.40 9.89 -22.07
C LEU A 156 10.68 10.25 -22.85
N VAL A 157 11.71 9.43 -22.71
CA VAL A 157 13.08 9.74 -23.23
C VAL A 157 13.39 8.99 -24.53
N GLY A 158 12.58 7.98 -24.84
CA GLY A 158 12.83 7.06 -25.94
C GLY A 158 13.59 5.81 -25.51
N PRO A 159 13.24 4.65 -26.11
CA PRO A 159 13.79 3.35 -25.66
C PRO A 159 15.30 3.25 -25.85
N SER A 160 15.85 3.79 -26.92
CA SER A 160 17.29 3.72 -27.25
C SER A 160 18.18 4.39 -26.20
N GLY A 161 17.70 5.49 -25.59
CA GLY A 161 18.48 6.24 -24.60
C GLY A 161 18.52 5.57 -23.23
N ILE A 162 17.51 4.77 -22.90
CA ILE A 162 17.37 4.21 -21.54
C ILE A 162 17.68 2.71 -21.47
N LEU A 163 17.73 2.01 -22.60
CA LEU A 163 17.94 0.57 -22.65
C LEU A 163 19.23 0.09 -21.92
N PRO A 164 20.37 0.79 -21.99
CA PRO A 164 21.57 0.41 -21.24
C PRO A 164 21.37 0.46 -19.72
N TYR A 165 20.36 1.17 -19.26
CA TYR A 165 20.01 1.29 -17.83
C TYR A 165 19.22 0.10 -17.28
N PHE A 166 18.57 -0.64 -18.15
CA PHE A 166 17.67 -1.73 -17.76
C PHE A 166 18.31 -2.78 -16.85
N PRO A 167 19.55 -3.28 -17.14
CA PRO A 167 20.18 -4.26 -16.25
C PRO A 167 20.37 -3.75 -14.81
N PHE A 168 20.76 -2.48 -14.66
CA PHE A 168 20.95 -1.88 -13.32
C PHE A 168 19.64 -1.76 -12.55
N LEU A 169 18.57 -1.35 -13.22
CA LEU A 169 17.23 -1.31 -12.62
C LEU A 169 16.73 -2.71 -12.26
N TYR A 170 16.98 -3.71 -13.11
CA TYR A 170 16.60 -5.08 -12.83
C TYR A 170 17.30 -5.62 -11.56
N PHE A 171 18.63 -5.51 -11.47
CA PHE A 171 19.38 -5.97 -10.31
C PHE A 171 19.05 -5.18 -9.04
N SER A 172 18.84 -3.87 -9.15
CA SER A 172 18.42 -3.06 -8.00
C SER A 172 17.05 -3.49 -7.47
N GLY A 173 16.09 -3.80 -8.37
CA GLY A 173 14.78 -4.34 -8.01
C GLY A 173 14.85 -5.69 -7.32
N LEU A 174 15.76 -6.56 -7.80
CA LEU A 174 16.00 -7.86 -7.19
C LEU A 174 16.58 -7.72 -5.77
N ILE A 175 17.57 -6.88 -5.57
CA ILE A 175 18.19 -6.62 -4.27
C ILE A 175 17.19 -5.98 -3.31
N ALA A 176 16.54 -4.89 -3.72
CA ALA A 176 15.56 -4.19 -2.89
C ALA A 176 14.38 -5.11 -2.54
N GLY A 177 13.85 -5.84 -3.52
CA GLY A 177 12.77 -6.81 -3.32
C GLY A 177 13.17 -7.95 -2.37
N GLY A 178 14.43 -8.41 -2.45
CA GLY A 178 14.99 -9.40 -1.55
C GLY A 178 15.10 -8.90 -0.11
N LEU A 179 15.63 -7.69 0.09
CA LEU A 179 15.71 -7.07 1.42
C LEU A 179 14.33 -6.88 2.03
N ILE A 180 13.38 -6.34 1.26
CA ILE A 180 11.99 -6.17 1.68
C ILE A 180 11.37 -7.52 2.03
N GLY A 181 11.57 -8.54 1.19
CA GLY A 181 11.03 -9.88 1.38
C GLY A 181 11.56 -10.55 2.65
N ALA A 182 12.86 -10.42 2.93
CA ALA A 182 13.45 -10.91 4.17
C ALA A 182 12.85 -10.23 5.39
N PHE A 183 12.66 -8.91 5.34
CA PHE A 183 12.06 -8.16 6.43
C PHE A 183 10.57 -8.51 6.64
N VAL A 184 9.81 -8.66 5.56
CA VAL A 184 8.40 -9.08 5.61
C VAL A 184 8.27 -10.46 6.26
N LEU A 185 9.15 -11.41 5.93
CA LEU A 185 9.17 -12.71 6.58
C LEU A 185 9.42 -12.60 8.09
N LEU A 186 10.38 -11.78 8.51
CA LEU A 186 10.65 -11.54 9.93
C LEU A 186 9.46 -10.91 10.64
N CYS A 187 8.80 -9.93 10.02
CA CYS A 187 7.59 -9.32 10.57
C CYS A 187 6.46 -10.33 10.73
N ARG A 188 6.24 -11.18 9.73
CA ARG A 188 5.19 -12.22 9.80
C ARG A 188 5.44 -13.26 10.88
N GLN A 189 6.70 -13.58 11.16
CA GLN A 189 7.07 -14.54 12.21
C GLN A 189 7.00 -13.95 13.63
N ARG A 190 7.25 -12.66 13.78
CA ARG A 190 7.40 -12.01 15.09
C ARG A 190 6.21 -11.20 15.53
N ILE A 191 5.38 -10.73 14.60
CA ILE A 191 4.27 -9.82 14.89
C ILE A 191 2.96 -10.55 14.61
N PRO A 192 2.14 -10.85 15.66
CA PRO A 192 0.87 -11.57 15.50
C PRO A 192 -0.12 -10.91 14.55
N LEU A 193 -0.05 -9.58 14.45
CA LEU A 193 -0.88 -8.77 13.52
C LEU A 193 -0.74 -9.18 12.04
N PHE A 194 0.36 -9.80 11.65
CA PHE A 194 0.66 -10.23 10.29
C PHE A 194 0.64 -11.76 10.11
N SER A 195 0.43 -12.52 11.21
CA SER A 195 0.45 -13.99 11.17
C SER A 195 -0.88 -14.63 10.77
N SER A 196 -1.99 -13.89 10.81
CA SER A 196 -3.36 -14.43 10.72
C SER A 196 -3.96 -14.46 9.32
N THR A 197 -3.16 -14.32 8.26
CA THR A 197 -3.64 -14.48 6.88
C THR A 197 -3.03 -15.73 6.26
N ASN A 198 -3.67 -16.87 6.53
CA ASN A 198 -3.61 -18.04 5.68
C ASN A 198 -4.54 -17.87 4.49
#